data_1a69a9e8c257aa4938092c46d42304e8
#
_entry.id   1a69a9e8c257aa4938092c46d42304e8
#
_cell.length_a   1.000
_cell.length_b   1.000
_cell.length_c   1.000
_cell.angle_alpha   90.00
_cell.angle_beta   90.00
_cell.angle_gamma   90.00
#
_symmetry.space_group_name_H-M   'P 1'
#
loop_
_entity.id
_entity.type
_entity.pdbx_description
1 polymer ?
#
loop_
_entity_poly.entity_id
_entity_poly.type
_entity_poly.pdbx_seq_one_letter_code
_entity_poly.pdbx_strand_id
1 'polypeptide(L)'
;MAIRHNFNNPSGLYWNPDEGDIRDYGGHALCVIGYDDRRQAFNIVNSWGTEWGNEGYIWVKYQDFARFAFFGYIFLAQENIPNLYEPDQPESPDLISLRGKFLFRYPDWEQSSTDTIAFHYVEPIYAGGHFYSLKKNDWKINDQFQLVIKGMQAKKYVYVFSVDAEGYTVHWPRQVSFAGAFKSNETPLIPFDKVEIVIPDALSALTRRVSGDDNICILYSEREILDFKNRLDRLQGSSGRSFGEKFTLVFQDLLIPASEIK
;
A
#
# COMPACT_ATOMS: atom_id res chain seq x y z
N MET A 1 -5.25 8.63 -12.88
CA MET A 1 -4.77 9.94 -13.37
C MET A 1 -5.84 10.98 -13.09
N ALA A 2 -5.48 12.23 -12.77
CA ALA A 2 -6.44 13.33 -12.67
C ALA A 2 -6.76 13.87 -14.07
N ILE A 3 -8.02 14.16 -14.34
CA ILE A 3 -8.48 14.70 -15.63
C ILE A 3 -9.45 15.87 -15.40
N ARG A 4 -9.50 16.80 -16.34
CA ARG A 4 -10.45 17.90 -16.38
C ARG A 4 -11.44 17.75 -17.52
N HIS A 5 -12.36 18.70 -17.60
CA HIS A 5 -13.44 18.72 -18.57
C HIS A 5 -12.94 18.61 -20.04
N ASN A 6 -11.80 19.22 -20.37
CA ASN A 6 -11.22 19.13 -21.73
C ASN A 6 -10.73 17.72 -22.09
N PHE A 7 -10.60 16.81 -21.12
CA PHE A 7 -10.31 15.41 -21.38
C PHE A 7 -11.54 14.67 -21.93
N ASN A 8 -12.75 15.15 -21.66
CA ASN A 8 -13.98 14.51 -22.15
C ASN A 8 -14.10 14.60 -23.68
N ASN A 9 -13.56 15.68 -24.27
CA ASN A 9 -13.52 15.87 -25.71
C ASN A 9 -12.19 16.51 -26.13
N PRO A 10 -11.09 15.75 -26.15
CA PRO A 10 -9.81 16.29 -26.47
C PRO A 10 -9.71 16.63 -27.95
N SER A 11 -9.14 17.79 -28.24
CA SER A 11 -8.87 18.21 -29.61
C SER A 11 -7.45 17.83 -30.02
N GLY A 12 -7.33 17.08 -31.12
CA GLY A 12 -6.03 16.74 -31.72
C GLY A 12 -5.37 15.48 -31.13
N LEU A 13 -4.10 15.30 -31.46
CA LEU A 13 -3.34 14.08 -31.16
C LEU A 13 -2.88 13.97 -29.70
N TYR A 14 -2.78 15.10 -29.00
CA TYR A 14 -2.29 15.19 -27.62
C TYR A 14 -3.35 15.76 -26.71
N TRP A 15 -3.45 15.20 -25.49
CA TRP A 15 -4.13 15.90 -24.42
C TRP A 15 -3.22 17.03 -23.89
N ASN A 16 -3.74 18.24 -23.94
CA ASN A 16 -3.12 19.42 -23.35
C ASN A 16 -4.00 19.84 -22.17
N PRO A 17 -3.58 19.54 -20.93
CA PRO A 17 -4.39 19.87 -19.76
C PRO A 17 -4.53 21.39 -19.61
N ASP A 18 -5.74 21.83 -19.27
CA ASP A 18 -6.00 23.24 -18.94
C ASP A 18 -5.19 23.67 -17.71
N GLU A 19 -4.83 24.94 -17.63
CA GLU A 19 -4.27 25.52 -16.42
C GLU A 19 -5.35 25.58 -15.31
N GLY A 20 -4.95 25.33 -14.07
CA GLY A 20 -5.84 25.42 -12.93
C GLY A 20 -5.38 24.56 -11.75
N ASP A 21 -6.13 24.63 -10.66
CA ASP A 21 -5.84 23.84 -9.46
C ASP A 21 -6.13 22.36 -9.72
N ILE A 22 -5.18 21.48 -9.36
CA ILE A 22 -5.32 20.04 -9.51
C ILE A 22 -6.53 19.48 -8.73
N ARG A 23 -6.99 20.18 -7.70
CA ARG A 23 -8.17 19.82 -6.91
C ARG A 23 -9.49 19.89 -7.70
N ASP A 24 -9.49 20.61 -8.82
CA ASP A 24 -10.64 20.72 -9.72
C ASP A 24 -10.74 19.55 -10.71
N TYR A 25 -9.81 18.60 -10.64
CA TYR A 25 -9.73 17.45 -11.54
C TYR A 25 -10.44 16.23 -10.94
N GLY A 26 -11.16 15.50 -11.79
CA GLY A 26 -11.71 14.18 -11.45
C GLY A 26 -10.68 13.08 -11.61
N GLY A 27 -10.81 12.01 -10.84
CA GLY A 27 -10.00 10.79 -11.02
C GLY A 27 -10.50 9.93 -12.17
N HIS A 28 -9.59 9.39 -13.00
CA HIS A 28 -9.91 8.48 -14.09
C HIS A 28 -8.84 7.41 -14.25
N ALA A 29 -9.26 6.17 -14.52
CA ALA A 29 -8.38 5.06 -14.80
C ALA A 29 -8.15 4.93 -16.31
N LEU A 30 -6.90 4.85 -16.72
CA LEU A 30 -6.47 4.79 -18.12
C LEU A 30 -5.41 3.71 -18.29
N CYS A 31 -5.30 3.14 -19.47
CA CYS A 31 -4.26 2.17 -19.77
C CYS A 31 -3.19 2.80 -20.69
N VAL A 32 -1.94 2.78 -20.24
CA VAL A 32 -0.78 3.13 -21.08
C VAL A 32 -0.44 1.91 -21.92
N ILE A 33 -0.49 2.05 -23.24
CA ILE A 33 -0.25 0.97 -24.19
C ILE A 33 1.08 1.11 -24.93
N GLY A 34 1.76 2.24 -24.76
CA GLY A 34 3.03 2.49 -25.42
C GLY A 34 3.64 3.84 -25.04
N TYR A 35 4.82 4.10 -25.56
CA TYR A 35 5.53 5.37 -25.41
C TYR A 35 6.34 5.68 -26.65
N ASP A 36 6.67 6.94 -26.82
CA ASP A 36 7.57 7.41 -27.88
C ASP A 36 8.49 8.50 -27.33
N ASP A 37 9.78 8.18 -27.20
CA ASP A 37 10.78 9.09 -26.65
C ASP A 37 11.06 10.31 -27.55
N ARG A 38 10.83 10.19 -28.87
CA ARG A 38 10.94 11.35 -29.76
C ARG A 38 9.80 12.33 -29.54
N ARG A 39 8.62 11.81 -29.18
CA ARG A 39 7.43 12.60 -28.84
C ARG A 39 7.45 13.05 -27.39
N GLN A 40 8.29 12.43 -26.54
CA GLN A 40 8.29 12.59 -25.09
C GLN A 40 6.88 12.39 -24.50
N ALA A 41 6.20 11.29 -24.92
CA ALA A 41 4.81 11.07 -24.60
C ALA A 41 4.48 9.58 -24.47
N PHE A 42 3.48 9.30 -23.62
CA PHE A 42 2.80 8.02 -23.52
C PHE A 42 1.59 7.97 -24.44
N ASN A 43 1.36 6.82 -25.08
CA ASN A 43 0.13 6.53 -25.78
C ASN A 43 -0.86 5.84 -24.82
N ILE A 44 -2.03 6.41 -24.69
CA ILE A 44 -3.04 5.99 -23.72
C ILE A 44 -4.29 5.55 -24.47
N VAL A 45 -4.86 4.39 -24.07
CA VAL A 45 -6.18 3.97 -24.49
C VAL A 45 -7.20 4.27 -23.39
N ASN A 46 -8.37 4.78 -23.80
CA ASN A 46 -9.50 5.06 -22.92
C ASN A 46 -10.64 4.04 -23.12
N SER A 47 -11.48 3.90 -22.11
CA SER A 47 -12.65 3.01 -22.15
C SER A 47 -13.93 3.66 -22.71
N TRP A 48 -13.84 4.90 -23.23
CA TRP A 48 -15.03 5.65 -23.69
C TRP A 48 -15.42 5.43 -25.15
N GLY A 49 -14.80 4.43 -25.81
CA GLY A 49 -15.10 4.06 -27.18
C GLY A 49 -14.28 4.84 -28.22
N THR A 50 -14.49 4.48 -29.47
CA THR A 50 -13.71 5.00 -30.61
C THR A 50 -14.07 6.42 -31.02
N GLU A 51 -15.20 6.95 -30.58
CA GLU A 51 -15.61 8.34 -30.81
C GLU A 51 -14.84 9.35 -29.95
N TRP A 52 -14.11 8.86 -28.92
CA TRP A 52 -13.32 9.70 -28.06
C TRP A 52 -11.85 9.77 -28.55
N GLY A 53 -11.26 10.96 -28.50
CA GLY A 53 -9.86 11.17 -28.88
C GLY A 53 -9.57 10.81 -30.36
N ASN A 54 -8.50 10.10 -30.58
CA ASN A 54 -8.15 9.53 -31.87
C ASN A 54 -8.48 8.02 -31.84
N GLU A 55 -9.71 7.66 -32.23
CA GLU A 55 -10.20 6.28 -32.23
C GLU A 55 -10.08 5.57 -30.85
N GLY A 56 -10.32 6.29 -29.76
CA GLY A 56 -10.19 5.79 -28.39
C GLY A 56 -8.81 5.98 -27.77
N TYR A 57 -7.87 6.62 -28.48
CA TYR A 57 -6.49 6.83 -28.03
C TYR A 57 -6.13 8.30 -27.91
N ILE A 58 -5.12 8.61 -27.11
CA ILE A 58 -4.52 9.94 -27.01
C ILE A 58 -3.07 9.87 -26.52
N TRP A 59 -2.26 10.83 -26.97
CA TRP A 59 -0.91 11.01 -26.44
C TRP A 59 -0.91 11.98 -25.26
N VAL A 60 -0.24 11.61 -24.20
CA VAL A 60 -0.02 12.46 -23.02
C VAL A 60 1.48 12.68 -22.85
N LYS A 61 1.89 13.93 -22.82
CA LYS A 61 3.32 14.29 -22.65
C LYS A 61 3.84 13.74 -21.32
N TYR A 62 5.10 13.33 -21.27
CA TYR A 62 5.71 12.80 -20.04
C TYR A 62 5.60 13.77 -18.86
N GLN A 63 5.80 15.06 -19.09
CA GLN A 63 5.64 16.10 -18.07
C GLN A 63 4.20 16.19 -17.53
N ASP A 64 3.21 16.06 -18.40
CA ASP A 64 1.80 16.10 -18.01
C ASP A 64 1.41 14.79 -17.32
N PHE A 65 1.91 13.67 -17.82
CA PHE A 65 1.70 12.39 -17.16
C PHE A 65 2.29 12.39 -15.74
N ALA A 66 3.52 12.87 -15.57
CA ALA A 66 4.16 12.99 -14.24
C ALA A 66 3.38 13.92 -13.29
N ARG A 67 2.74 14.98 -13.84
CA ARG A 67 1.94 15.93 -13.05
C ARG A 67 0.59 15.37 -12.63
N PHE A 68 -0.06 14.58 -13.49
CA PHE A 68 -1.47 14.18 -13.32
C PHE A 68 -1.69 12.69 -13.03
N ALA A 69 -0.68 11.83 -13.19
CA ALA A 69 -0.75 10.42 -12.81
C ALA A 69 -0.28 10.23 -11.37
N PHE A 70 -1.18 9.84 -10.48
CA PHE A 70 -0.86 9.64 -9.05
C PHE A 70 -0.52 8.19 -8.71
N PHE A 71 -1.03 7.25 -9.51
CA PHE A 71 -0.79 5.83 -9.32
C PHE A 71 -0.62 5.17 -10.68
N GLY A 72 0.24 4.16 -10.73
CA GLY A 72 0.43 3.29 -11.88
C GLY A 72 0.48 1.84 -11.43
N TYR A 73 -0.14 0.97 -12.21
CA TYR A 73 -0.09 -0.48 -12.05
C TYR A 73 0.46 -1.09 -13.33
N ILE A 74 1.30 -2.09 -13.20
CA ILE A 74 1.82 -2.85 -14.33
C ILE A 74 1.04 -4.17 -14.38
N PHE A 75 0.40 -4.44 -15.51
CA PHE A 75 -0.17 -5.74 -15.79
C PHE A 75 0.88 -6.60 -16.47
N LEU A 76 1.29 -7.65 -15.81
CA LEU A 76 2.19 -8.65 -16.40
C LEU A 76 1.32 -9.78 -16.94
N ALA A 77 1.36 -9.98 -18.25
CA ALA A 77 0.85 -11.20 -18.85
C ALA A 77 1.82 -12.33 -18.47
N GLN A 78 1.40 -13.23 -17.61
CA GLN A 78 2.15 -14.43 -17.30
C GLN A 78 1.64 -15.52 -18.25
N GLU A 79 2.47 -15.96 -19.18
CA GLU A 79 2.25 -17.21 -19.92
C GLU A 79 2.29 -18.35 -18.90
N ASN A 80 1.22 -19.07 -18.73
CA ASN A 80 0.99 -20.06 -17.68
C ASN A 80 0.71 -19.48 -16.29
N ILE A 81 -0.41 -18.74 -16.15
CA ILE A 81 -1.05 -18.64 -14.85
C ILE A 81 -1.65 -20.00 -14.56
N PRO A 82 -1.11 -20.79 -13.59
CA PRO A 82 -1.86 -21.92 -13.08
C PRO A 82 -3.19 -21.35 -12.63
N ASN A 83 -4.27 -22.00 -12.99
CA ASN A 83 -5.63 -21.57 -12.72
C ASN A 83 -5.71 -21.05 -11.28
N LEU A 84 -5.88 -19.74 -11.09
CA LEU A 84 -5.92 -19.09 -9.77
C LEU A 84 -7.08 -19.63 -8.90
N TYR A 85 -7.88 -20.51 -9.45
CA TYR A 85 -9.03 -21.17 -8.84
C TYR A 85 -8.84 -22.67 -8.56
N GLU A 86 -7.72 -23.28 -8.92
CA GLU A 86 -7.40 -24.56 -8.32
C GLU A 86 -6.93 -24.26 -6.90
N PRO A 87 -7.65 -24.71 -5.86
CA PRO A 87 -7.10 -24.70 -4.50
C PRO A 87 -5.80 -25.49 -4.58
N ASP A 88 -4.69 -24.82 -4.31
CA ASP A 88 -3.38 -25.45 -4.24
C ASP A 88 -3.57 -26.75 -3.49
N GLN A 89 -3.28 -27.89 -4.15
CA GLN A 89 -3.12 -29.16 -3.45
C GLN A 89 -2.18 -28.84 -2.30
N PRO A 90 -2.48 -29.23 -1.08
CA PRO A 90 -1.63 -28.90 0.05
C PRO A 90 -0.23 -29.40 -0.31
N GLU A 91 0.66 -28.46 -0.67
CA GLU A 91 2.09 -28.74 -0.63
C GLU A 91 2.33 -29.35 0.75
N SER A 92 3.07 -30.43 0.81
CA SER A 92 3.30 -31.21 2.00
C SER A 92 3.53 -30.30 3.23
N PRO A 93 3.18 -30.71 4.46
CA PRO A 93 3.14 -29.84 5.64
C PRO A 93 4.53 -29.32 6.08
N ASP A 94 5.43 -29.13 5.14
CA ASP A 94 6.80 -28.73 5.35
C ASP A 94 6.91 -27.20 5.43
N LEU A 95 7.01 -26.74 6.68
CA LEU A 95 7.60 -25.47 7.09
C LEU A 95 7.09 -24.25 6.32
N ILE A 96 6.12 -23.56 6.92
CA ILE A 96 5.74 -22.21 6.51
C ILE A 96 7.00 -21.36 6.39
N SER A 97 7.41 -21.04 5.16
CA SER A 97 8.59 -20.25 4.87
C SER A 97 8.18 -18.84 4.47
N LEU A 98 7.98 -17.96 5.44
CA LEU A 98 7.69 -16.56 5.21
C LEU A 98 9.00 -15.76 5.36
N ARG A 99 9.47 -15.14 4.28
CA ARG A 99 10.69 -14.32 4.26
C ARG A 99 10.35 -12.88 3.96
N GLY A 100 10.97 -11.97 4.70
CA GLY A 100 10.82 -10.54 4.49
C GLY A 100 11.48 -9.73 5.59
N LYS A 101 11.52 -8.43 5.39
CA LYS A 101 12.03 -7.47 6.39
C LYS A 101 11.01 -6.38 6.62
N PHE A 102 10.74 -6.10 7.88
CA PHE A 102 9.95 -4.96 8.32
C PHE A 102 10.91 -3.98 8.98
N LEU A 103 10.94 -2.76 8.47
CA LEU A 103 11.79 -1.70 8.98
C LEU A 103 10.92 -0.56 9.46
N PHE A 104 11.22 -0.06 10.62
CA PHE A 104 10.62 1.13 11.19
C PHE A 104 11.60 2.27 11.09
N ARG A 105 11.19 3.43 10.58
CA ARG A 105 12.06 4.58 10.42
C ARG A 105 11.31 5.89 10.67
N TYR A 106 12.05 6.92 11.07
CA TYR A 106 11.51 8.27 11.21
C TYR A 106 12.40 9.27 10.48
N PRO A 107 11.81 10.38 9.95
CA PRO A 107 12.59 11.36 9.19
C PRO A 107 13.59 12.10 10.07
N ASP A 108 14.76 12.32 9.52
CA ASP A 108 15.78 13.23 10.05
C ASP A 108 15.70 14.54 9.27
N TRP A 109 14.95 15.49 9.80
CA TRP A 109 14.74 16.76 9.14
C TRP A 109 16.00 17.64 9.09
N GLU A 110 16.97 17.43 9.99
CA GLU A 110 18.23 18.18 10.01
C GLU A 110 19.16 17.75 8.87
N GLN A 111 19.12 16.46 8.50
CA GLN A 111 19.92 15.91 7.41
C GLN A 111 19.18 15.80 6.08
N SER A 112 17.89 16.19 6.05
CA SER A 112 17.07 16.16 4.85
C SER A 112 17.33 17.39 3.98
N SER A 113 17.17 17.21 2.67
CA SER A 113 17.21 18.30 1.68
C SER A 113 15.84 18.47 1.01
N THR A 114 15.70 19.46 0.14
CA THR A 114 14.46 19.68 -0.65
C THR A 114 14.06 18.46 -1.49
N ASP A 115 15.03 17.67 -1.92
CA ASP A 115 14.84 16.58 -2.86
C ASP A 115 14.99 15.18 -2.23
N THR A 116 15.47 15.11 -0.97
CA THR A 116 15.75 13.82 -0.34
C THR A 116 15.48 13.89 1.16
N ILE A 117 14.68 12.97 1.66
CA ILE A 117 14.44 12.80 3.10
C ILE A 117 15.45 11.79 3.64
N ALA A 118 16.24 12.20 4.62
CA ALA A 118 17.08 11.30 5.40
C ALA A 118 16.22 10.60 6.47
N PHE A 119 16.59 9.38 6.86
CA PHE A 119 15.84 8.59 7.83
C PHE A 119 16.73 7.94 8.86
N HIS A 120 16.29 7.94 10.10
CA HIS A 120 16.79 7.07 11.16
C HIS A 120 15.97 5.79 11.23
N TYR A 121 16.64 4.64 11.23
CA TYR A 121 16.01 3.34 11.44
C TYR A 121 15.95 3.00 12.93
N VAL A 122 14.83 2.45 13.37
CA VAL A 122 14.61 2.04 14.75
C VAL A 122 14.70 0.53 14.85
N GLU A 123 15.57 0.07 15.74
CA GLU A 123 15.74 -1.36 16.00
C GLU A 123 14.56 -1.90 16.82
N PRO A 124 13.94 -3.02 16.41
CA PRO A 124 12.99 -3.73 17.24
C PRO A 124 13.72 -4.55 18.32
N ILE A 125 13.14 -4.58 19.51
CA ILE A 125 13.60 -5.39 20.64
C ILE A 125 12.57 -6.48 20.88
N TYR A 126 12.96 -7.73 20.78
CA TYR A 126 12.05 -8.86 21.03
C TYR A 126 11.54 -8.85 22.47
N ALA A 127 10.23 -8.87 22.64
CA ALA A 127 9.53 -8.81 23.92
C ALA A 127 8.85 -10.14 24.32
N GLY A 128 8.97 -11.16 23.47
CA GLY A 128 8.39 -12.50 23.69
C GLY A 128 7.17 -12.79 22.85
N GLY A 129 6.93 -14.05 22.52
CA GLY A 129 5.80 -14.46 21.66
C GLY A 129 5.90 -13.85 20.25
N HIS A 130 4.90 -13.08 19.87
CA HIS A 130 4.84 -12.37 18.58
C HIS A 130 5.08 -10.86 18.73
N PHE A 131 5.61 -10.42 19.88
CA PHE A 131 5.68 -9.01 20.23
C PHE A 131 7.10 -8.49 20.25
N TYR A 132 7.23 -7.24 19.81
CA TYR A 132 8.47 -6.46 19.83
C TYR A 132 8.16 -5.09 20.40
N SER A 133 9.14 -4.51 21.08
CA SER A 133 9.15 -3.09 21.41
C SER A 133 10.17 -2.38 20.51
N LEU A 134 10.04 -1.07 20.36
CA LEU A 134 11.02 -0.27 19.65
C LEU A 134 12.09 0.24 20.61
N LYS A 135 13.36 0.25 20.18
CA LYS A 135 14.48 0.80 20.98
C LYS A 135 14.26 2.28 21.29
N LYS A 136 13.71 3.05 20.36
CA LYS A 136 13.22 4.39 20.60
C LYS A 136 11.88 4.30 21.34
N ASN A 137 11.80 4.82 22.55
CA ASN A 137 10.62 4.75 23.43
C ASN A 137 10.10 6.13 23.88
N ASP A 138 10.70 7.21 23.41
CA ASP A 138 10.37 8.60 23.74
C ASP A 138 9.46 9.28 22.69
N TRP A 139 8.63 8.49 22.02
CA TRP A 139 7.70 8.99 21.00
C TRP A 139 6.70 10.00 21.56
N LYS A 140 6.57 11.14 20.86
CA LYS A 140 5.64 12.21 21.22
C LYS A 140 4.48 12.29 20.23
N ILE A 141 3.41 12.96 20.63
CA ILE A 141 2.34 13.34 19.70
C ILE A 141 2.95 14.22 18.59
N ASN A 142 2.54 14.01 17.37
CA ASN A 142 3.04 14.58 16.12
C ASN A 142 4.40 14.05 15.65
N ASP A 143 5.04 13.12 16.34
CA ASP A 143 6.18 12.42 15.77
C ASP A 143 5.77 11.65 14.52
N GLN A 144 6.61 11.76 13.50
CA GLN A 144 6.38 11.15 12.20
C GLN A 144 7.23 9.89 12.01
N PHE A 145 6.67 8.90 11.34
CA PHE A 145 7.38 7.66 11.05
C PHE A 145 6.88 7.00 9.75
N GLN A 146 7.67 6.09 9.25
CA GLN A 146 7.31 5.22 8.13
C GLN A 146 7.60 3.77 8.46
N LEU A 147 6.81 2.88 7.87
CA LEU A 147 7.12 1.45 7.80
C LEU A 147 7.60 1.13 6.41
N VAL A 148 8.63 0.32 6.31
CA VAL A 148 9.14 -0.18 5.04
C VAL A 148 9.14 -1.70 5.08
N ILE A 149 8.45 -2.31 4.14
CA ILE A 149 8.34 -3.75 3.98
C ILE A 149 9.08 -4.12 2.71
N LYS A 150 10.04 -5.03 2.80
CA LYS A 150 10.84 -5.43 1.63
C LYS A 150 11.33 -6.87 1.70
N GLY A 151 11.71 -7.39 0.53
CA GLY A 151 12.21 -8.75 0.40
C GLY A 151 11.16 -9.82 0.67
N MET A 152 9.87 -9.45 0.52
CA MET A 152 8.75 -10.38 0.66
C MET A 152 8.70 -11.34 -0.51
N GLN A 153 8.12 -12.50 -0.27
CA GLN A 153 7.88 -13.51 -1.31
C GLN A 153 6.61 -13.17 -2.09
N ALA A 154 6.64 -13.40 -3.39
CA ALA A 154 5.45 -13.34 -4.23
C ALA A 154 4.37 -14.33 -3.76
N LYS A 155 3.11 -14.05 -4.13
CA LYS A 155 1.93 -14.88 -3.80
C LYS A 155 1.67 -15.06 -2.29
N LYS A 156 2.23 -14.19 -1.46
CA LYS A 156 1.94 -14.10 -0.02
C LYS A 156 1.15 -12.82 0.26
N TYR A 157 0.55 -12.73 1.44
CA TYR A 157 -0.34 -11.65 1.82
C TYR A 157 0.23 -10.88 3.00
N VAL A 158 0.15 -9.56 2.95
CA VAL A 158 0.59 -8.67 4.03
C VAL A 158 -0.56 -7.75 4.43
N TYR A 159 -0.73 -7.60 5.73
CA TYR A 159 -1.67 -6.64 6.32
C TYR A 159 -0.92 -5.83 7.37
N VAL A 160 -1.11 -4.52 7.36
CA VAL A 160 -0.54 -3.61 8.35
C VAL A 160 -1.64 -2.71 8.90
N PHE A 161 -1.74 -2.67 10.21
CA PHE A 161 -2.69 -1.82 10.91
C PHE A 161 -2.12 -1.37 12.25
N SER A 162 -2.64 -0.28 12.79
CA SER A 162 -2.36 0.13 14.16
C SER A 162 -3.60 0.04 15.02
N VAL A 163 -3.39 -0.10 16.33
CA VAL A 163 -4.43 -0.08 17.35
C VAL A 163 -3.97 0.80 18.49
N ASP A 164 -4.74 1.82 18.78
CA ASP A 164 -4.53 2.77 19.86
C ASP A 164 -5.78 2.92 20.73
N ALA A 165 -5.82 3.97 21.57
CA ALA A 165 -6.96 4.23 22.47
C ALA A 165 -8.25 4.65 21.74
N GLU A 166 -8.14 5.15 20.49
CA GLU A 166 -9.29 5.61 19.68
C GLU A 166 -9.84 4.49 18.79
N GLY A 167 -9.06 3.44 18.55
CA GLY A 167 -9.50 2.31 17.72
C GLY A 167 -8.42 1.69 16.88
N TYR A 168 -8.78 1.23 15.68
CA TYR A 168 -7.82 0.71 14.73
C TYR A 168 -7.79 1.52 13.43
N THR A 169 -6.62 1.53 12.80
CA THR A 169 -6.40 2.11 11.46
C THR A 169 -5.68 1.11 10.58
N VAL A 170 -6.25 0.80 9.40
CA VAL A 170 -5.58 -0.06 8.41
C VAL A 170 -4.66 0.80 7.55
N HIS A 171 -3.39 0.41 7.48
CA HIS A 171 -2.35 1.09 6.71
C HIS A 171 -2.01 0.34 5.41
N TRP A 172 -2.23 -0.98 5.39
CA TRP A 172 -2.07 -1.83 4.22
C TRP A 172 -3.00 -3.06 4.29
N PRO A 173 -3.74 -3.42 3.24
CA PRO A 173 -3.87 -2.68 1.98
C PRO A 173 -4.52 -1.31 2.18
N ARG A 174 -4.05 -0.30 1.45
CA ARG A 174 -4.56 1.06 1.58
C ARG A 174 -5.95 1.18 0.99
N GLN A 175 -6.80 1.93 1.66
CA GLN A 175 -8.03 2.44 1.06
C GLN A 175 -7.74 3.80 0.44
N VAL A 176 -7.71 3.86 -0.87
CA VAL A 176 -7.48 5.12 -1.59
C VAL A 176 -8.82 5.73 -1.96
N SER A 177 -9.08 6.93 -1.47
CA SER A 177 -10.27 7.70 -1.82
C SER A 177 -9.88 8.83 -2.75
N PHE A 178 -10.40 8.83 -3.98
CA PHE A 178 -10.24 9.92 -4.91
C PHE A 178 -11.46 10.83 -4.86
N ALA A 179 -11.24 12.10 -4.53
CA ALA A 179 -12.23 13.20 -4.65
C ALA A 179 -13.69 12.80 -4.33
N GLY A 180 -13.88 11.95 -3.33
CA GLY A 180 -15.21 11.55 -2.86
C GLY A 180 -15.96 10.52 -3.72
N ALA A 181 -15.47 10.11 -4.89
CA ALA A 181 -16.23 9.27 -5.83
C ALA A 181 -15.77 7.82 -5.94
N PHE A 182 -14.50 7.51 -5.71
CA PHE A 182 -13.99 6.14 -5.85
C PHE A 182 -13.17 5.72 -4.63
N LYS A 183 -13.57 4.60 -4.03
CA LYS A 183 -12.73 3.88 -3.07
C LYS A 183 -12.06 2.74 -3.83
N SER A 184 -10.76 2.82 -4.02
CA SER A 184 -9.94 1.71 -4.50
C SER A 184 -9.27 1.07 -3.28
N ASN A 185 -9.45 -0.24 -3.12
CA ASN A 185 -8.68 -1.01 -2.15
C ASN A 185 -7.49 -1.61 -2.88
N GLU A 186 -6.29 -1.38 -2.37
CA GLU A 186 -5.14 -2.17 -2.78
C GLU A 186 -5.34 -3.62 -2.33
N THR A 187 -4.73 -4.54 -3.03
CA THR A 187 -4.72 -5.94 -2.62
C THR A 187 -3.67 -6.18 -1.54
N PRO A 188 -3.94 -7.01 -0.53
CA PRO A 188 -2.91 -7.46 0.41
C PRO A 188 -1.90 -8.42 -0.23
N LEU A 189 -2.19 -8.93 -1.43
CA LEU A 189 -1.33 -9.86 -2.17
C LEU A 189 -0.03 -9.18 -2.60
N ILE A 190 1.10 -9.82 -2.33
CA ILE A 190 2.41 -9.45 -2.88
C ILE A 190 2.52 -10.04 -4.29
N PRO A 191 2.48 -9.20 -5.35
CA PRO A 191 2.35 -9.71 -6.71
C PRO A 191 3.64 -10.33 -7.25
N PHE A 192 4.80 -9.91 -6.79
CA PHE A 192 6.10 -10.44 -7.23
C PHE A 192 7.17 -10.27 -6.14
N ASP A 193 8.26 -11.04 -6.25
CA ASP A 193 9.39 -10.98 -5.32
C ASP A 193 10.07 -9.60 -5.33
N LYS A 194 10.66 -9.24 -4.20
CA LYS A 194 11.44 -8.01 -4.01
C LYS A 194 10.64 -6.69 -4.11
N VAL A 195 9.32 -6.74 -4.03
CA VAL A 195 8.52 -5.52 -3.85
C VAL A 195 8.99 -4.80 -2.58
N GLU A 196 9.14 -3.48 -2.67
CA GLU A 196 9.27 -2.62 -1.51
C GLU A 196 7.97 -1.83 -1.33
N ILE A 197 7.36 -1.96 -0.16
CA ILE A 197 6.16 -1.22 0.22
C ILE A 197 6.55 -0.21 1.28
N VAL A 198 6.36 1.07 0.99
CA VAL A 198 6.55 2.16 1.95
C VAL A 198 5.18 2.63 2.44
N ILE A 199 4.98 2.68 3.74
CA ILE A 199 3.73 3.06 4.38
C ILE A 199 3.93 4.35 5.17
N PRO A 200 3.12 5.37 4.92
CA PRO A 200 1.97 5.42 4.01
C PRO A 200 2.36 5.44 2.53
N ASP A 201 3.43 6.08 2.15
CA ASP A 201 4.05 6.13 0.82
C ASP A 201 5.47 6.72 0.90
N ALA A 202 6.16 6.85 -0.25
CA ALA A 202 7.54 7.33 -0.30
C ALA A 202 7.71 8.82 0.08
N LEU A 203 6.65 9.62 -0.05
CA LEU A 203 6.68 11.09 0.10
C LEU A 203 5.98 11.58 1.36
N SER A 204 5.28 10.71 2.09
CA SER A 204 4.56 11.06 3.30
C SER A 204 4.90 10.15 4.48
N ALA A 205 4.47 10.51 5.67
CA ALA A 205 4.73 9.79 6.90
C ALA A 205 3.43 9.60 7.71
N LEU A 206 3.35 8.50 8.44
CA LEU A 206 2.36 8.33 9.50
C LEU A 206 2.70 9.29 10.64
N THR A 207 1.68 9.80 11.31
CA THR A 207 1.85 10.72 12.43
C THR A 207 1.20 10.12 13.67
N ARG A 208 1.94 10.08 14.76
CA ARG A 208 1.37 9.68 16.05
C ARG A 208 0.36 10.72 16.54
N ARG A 209 -0.89 10.30 16.77
CA ARG A 209 -1.99 11.22 17.09
C ARG A 209 -2.41 11.17 18.56
N VAL A 210 -2.26 10.02 19.20
CA VAL A 210 -2.74 9.81 20.57
C VAL A 210 -1.59 9.59 21.55
N SER A 211 -1.84 9.91 22.81
CA SER A 211 -0.95 9.55 23.92
C SER A 211 -1.25 8.11 24.39
N GLY A 212 -0.25 7.46 24.98
CA GLY A 212 -0.38 6.07 25.45
C GLY A 212 0.21 5.07 24.48
N ASP A 213 -0.23 3.84 24.57
CA ASP A 213 0.27 2.74 23.74
C ASP A 213 -0.32 2.83 22.33
N ASP A 214 0.53 2.75 21.33
CA ASP A 214 0.17 2.62 19.92
C ASP A 214 0.82 1.33 19.42
N ASN A 215 -0.03 0.36 19.05
CA ASN A 215 0.40 -0.98 18.69
C ASN A 215 0.33 -1.13 17.16
N ILE A 216 1.47 -1.23 16.51
CA ILE A 216 1.56 -1.48 15.08
C ILE A 216 1.63 -2.98 14.86
N CYS A 217 0.69 -3.49 14.07
CA CYS A 217 0.52 -4.90 13.77
C CYS A 217 0.86 -5.17 12.31
N ILE A 218 1.64 -6.21 12.10
CA ILE A 218 1.99 -6.68 10.77
C ILE A 218 1.65 -8.16 10.71
N LEU A 219 0.71 -8.52 9.83
CA LEU A 219 0.39 -9.93 9.55
C LEU A 219 0.98 -10.28 8.19
N TYR A 220 1.76 -11.33 8.16
CA TYR A 220 2.31 -11.90 6.95
C TYR A 220 1.80 -13.34 6.83
N SER A 221 1.11 -13.65 5.75
CA SER A 221 0.35 -14.89 5.61
C SER A 221 0.58 -15.54 4.23
N GLU A 222 0.52 -16.86 4.20
CA GLU A 222 0.49 -17.63 2.96
C GLU A 222 -0.86 -17.56 2.25
N ARG A 223 -1.94 -17.32 3.00
CA ARG A 223 -3.30 -17.29 2.51
C ARG A 223 -3.95 -15.95 2.82
N GLU A 224 -4.92 -15.57 2.00
CA GLU A 224 -5.73 -14.38 2.26
C GLU A 224 -6.56 -14.54 3.54
N ILE A 225 -6.58 -13.49 4.36
CA ILE A 225 -7.40 -13.42 5.57
C ILE A 225 -8.76 -12.82 5.18
N LEU A 226 -9.69 -13.65 4.75
CA LEU A 226 -10.98 -13.23 4.21
C LEU A 226 -11.86 -12.48 5.23
N ASP A 227 -11.74 -12.81 6.52
CA ASP A 227 -12.48 -12.20 7.63
C ASP A 227 -11.69 -11.09 8.35
N PHE A 228 -10.67 -10.53 7.71
CA PHE A 228 -9.75 -9.56 8.33
C PHE A 228 -10.47 -8.40 9.01
N LYS A 229 -11.44 -7.78 8.34
CA LYS A 229 -12.23 -6.69 8.94
C LYS A 229 -12.97 -7.11 10.19
N ASN A 230 -13.64 -8.26 10.16
CA ASN A 230 -14.38 -8.78 11.31
C ASN A 230 -13.44 -9.05 12.50
N ARG A 231 -12.19 -9.48 12.25
CA ARG A 231 -11.17 -9.65 13.28
C ARG A 231 -10.77 -8.33 13.91
N LEU A 232 -10.60 -7.28 13.12
CA LEU A 232 -10.30 -5.94 13.64
C LEU A 232 -11.44 -5.40 14.52
N ASP A 233 -12.68 -5.56 14.08
CA ASP A 233 -13.87 -5.15 14.85
C ASP A 233 -13.94 -5.92 16.22
N ARG A 234 -13.61 -7.22 16.24
CA ARG A 234 -13.50 -8.02 17.46
C ARG A 234 -12.35 -7.57 18.36
N LEU A 235 -11.21 -7.21 17.78
CA LEU A 235 -10.03 -6.72 18.52
C LEU A 235 -10.36 -5.42 19.26
N GLN A 236 -11.10 -4.52 18.63
CA GLN A 236 -11.56 -3.27 19.23
C GLN A 236 -12.61 -3.50 20.32
N GLY A 237 -13.56 -4.39 20.09
CA GLY A 237 -14.70 -4.64 20.99
C GLY A 237 -14.37 -5.34 22.30
N SER A 238 -13.15 -5.87 22.46
CA SER A 238 -12.74 -6.62 23.65
C SER A 238 -12.33 -5.67 24.77
N SER A 239 -13.06 -5.62 25.88
CA SER A 239 -12.71 -4.82 27.07
C SER A 239 -12.00 -5.64 28.14
N GLY A 240 -11.24 -4.98 29.03
CA GLY A 240 -10.67 -5.57 30.25
C GLY A 240 -9.44 -6.48 30.06
N ARG A 241 -8.84 -6.57 28.88
CA ARG A 241 -7.63 -7.35 28.60
C ARG A 241 -6.52 -6.45 28.07
N SER A 242 -5.28 -6.88 28.25
CA SER A 242 -4.13 -6.25 27.57
C SER A 242 -4.24 -6.40 26.05
N PHE A 243 -3.57 -5.53 25.31
CA PHE A 243 -3.54 -5.63 23.84
C PHE A 243 -3.04 -7.01 23.37
N GLY A 244 -1.96 -7.51 23.96
CA GLY A 244 -1.40 -8.82 23.60
C GLY A 244 -2.37 -9.98 23.77
N GLU A 245 -3.15 -10.00 24.86
CA GLU A 245 -4.18 -11.02 25.09
C GLU A 245 -5.31 -10.93 24.07
N LYS A 246 -5.76 -9.71 23.74
CA LYS A 246 -6.80 -9.47 22.72
C LYS A 246 -6.32 -9.92 21.35
N PHE A 247 -5.12 -9.53 20.96
CA PHE A 247 -4.51 -9.87 19.69
C PHE A 247 -4.39 -11.40 19.54
N THR A 248 -3.82 -12.05 20.54
CA THR A 248 -3.69 -13.52 20.54
C THR A 248 -5.04 -14.21 20.42
N LEU A 249 -6.04 -13.77 21.18
CA LEU A 249 -7.40 -14.36 21.13
C LEU A 249 -8.04 -14.24 19.74
N VAL A 250 -7.84 -13.11 19.06
CA VAL A 250 -8.48 -12.83 17.77
C VAL A 250 -7.77 -13.52 16.62
N PHE A 251 -6.45 -13.67 16.69
CA PHE A 251 -5.62 -14.16 15.60
C PHE A 251 -4.97 -15.53 15.87
N GLN A 252 -5.22 -16.18 17.03
CA GLN A 252 -4.57 -17.42 17.45
C GLN A 252 -4.59 -18.55 16.43
N ASP A 253 -5.66 -18.63 15.63
CA ASP A 253 -5.83 -19.64 14.57
C ASP A 253 -4.96 -19.36 13.31
N LEU A 254 -4.38 -18.17 13.24
CA LEU A 254 -3.50 -17.74 12.13
C LEU A 254 -2.03 -17.66 12.56
N LEU A 255 -1.75 -17.62 13.87
CA LEU A 255 -0.39 -17.45 14.36
C LEU A 255 0.36 -18.78 14.30
N ILE A 256 1.54 -18.77 13.69
CA ILE A 256 2.48 -19.89 13.82
C ILE A 256 3.07 -19.89 15.24
N PRO A 257 3.44 -21.03 15.80
CA PRO A 257 4.09 -21.08 17.10
C PRO A 257 5.33 -20.18 17.16
N ALA A 258 5.49 -19.43 18.24
CA ALA A 258 6.63 -18.50 18.39
C ALA A 258 7.99 -19.22 18.30
N SER A 259 8.04 -20.52 18.62
CA SER A 259 9.23 -21.37 18.46
C SER A 259 9.63 -21.62 17.01
N GLU A 260 8.74 -21.39 16.05
CA GLU A 260 8.97 -21.57 14.60
C GLU A 260 9.36 -20.26 13.91
N ILE A 261 9.27 -19.13 14.62
CA ILE A 261 9.74 -17.83 14.11
C ILE A 261 11.25 -17.77 14.27
N LYS A 262 11.97 -17.63 13.15
CA LYS A 262 13.44 -17.56 13.11
C LYS A 262 13.93 -16.16 12.78
#